data_d5bf2039beee331c02c909e5110cf6e1
#
_entry.id   d5bf2039beee331c02c909e5110cf6e1
#
_cell.length_a   1.000
_cell.length_b   1.000
_cell.length_c   1.000
_cell.angle_alpha   90.00
_cell.angle_beta   90.00
_cell.angle_gamma   90.00
#
_symmetry.space_group_name_H-M   'P 1'
#
loop_
_entity.id
_entity.type
_entity.pdbx_description
1 polymer ?
#
loop_
_entity_poly.entity_id
_entity_poly.type
_entity_poly.pdbx_seq_one_letter_code
_entity_poly.pdbx_strand_id
1 'polypeptide(L)'
;MLRTPNVRMILSGELSRSKLSMATFILNRRNELLHGVLGNVEKFEAIENKILADRFMSDEGKRVKLTEEATKALDTFKGFASKIQDVEDNLRQLRNRLFVVERPKGTEIVQLRQLHREQEIRAHYEGLTQSELDVAFLNASEQDRDETLLAFLDAPWGPMVNEDIKGRALDARAKRVFPKDYEIFKQNEGLLEILNMVRDSL
;
A
#
# COMPACT_ATOMS: atom_id res chain seq x y z
N MET A 1 -24.79 -9.36 -11.71
CA MET A 1 -25.25 -7.96 -11.90
C MET A 1 -24.22 -7.07 -11.22
N LEU A 2 -23.46 -6.27 -11.96
CA LEU A 2 -22.48 -5.34 -11.41
C LEU A 2 -23.22 -4.27 -10.58
N ARG A 3 -22.78 -4.02 -9.33
CA ARG A 3 -23.38 -2.98 -8.47
C ARG A 3 -22.83 -1.59 -8.85
N THR A 4 -23.06 -1.23 -10.12
CA THR A 4 -22.52 -0.04 -10.78
C THR A 4 -22.75 1.30 -10.07
N PRO A 5 -23.91 1.57 -9.41
CA PRO A 5 -24.11 2.84 -8.70
C PRO A 5 -23.11 3.08 -7.56
N ASN A 6 -22.75 2.03 -6.82
CA ASN A 6 -21.80 2.15 -5.70
C ASN A 6 -20.39 2.42 -6.18
N VAL A 7 -19.93 1.73 -7.25
CA VAL A 7 -18.62 1.95 -7.86
C VAL A 7 -18.49 3.39 -8.36
N ARG A 8 -19.54 3.88 -9.06
CA ARG A 8 -19.55 5.25 -9.60
C ARG A 8 -19.47 6.32 -8.49
N MET A 9 -20.19 6.12 -7.39
CA MET A 9 -20.19 7.06 -6.26
C MET A 9 -18.82 7.11 -5.57
N ILE A 10 -18.18 5.96 -5.33
CA ILE A 10 -16.86 5.86 -4.73
C ILE A 10 -15.82 6.54 -5.63
N LEU A 11 -15.76 6.16 -6.90
CA LEU A 11 -14.78 6.69 -7.85
C LEU A 11 -14.93 8.20 -8.07
N SER A 12 -16.17 8.71 -8.18
CA SER A 12 -16.43 10.14 -8.35
C SER A 12 -16.03 10.95 -7.13
N GLY A 13 -16.29 10.47 -5.94
CA GLY A 13 -15.91 11.10 -4.68
C GLY A 13 -14.40 11.21 -4.53
N GLU A 14 -13.67 10.13 -4.81
CA GLU A 14 -12.22 10.09 -4.70
C GLU A 14 -11.51 10.90 -5.80
N LEU A 15 -12.01 10.88 -7.02
CA LEU A 15 -11.50 11.73 -8.11
C LEU A 15 -11.63 13.22 -7.78
N SER A 16 -12.70 13.62 -7.08
CA SER A 16 -12.87 15.01 -6.65
C SER A 16 -11.89 15.41 -5.54
N ARG A 17 -11.60 14.51 -4.60
CA ARG A 17 -10.60 14.74 -3.54
C ARG A 17 -9.17 14.77 -4.08
N SER A 18 -8.87 13.95 -5.09
CA SER A 18 -7.52 13.86 -5.67
C SER A 18 -7.06 15.13 -6.39
N LYS A 19 -7.97 16.01 -6.78
CA LYS A 19 -7.65 17.33 -7.38
C LYS A 19 -6.98 18.30 -6.41
N LEU A 20 -6.94 18.00 -5.13
CA LEU A 20 -6.46 18.88 -4.06
C LEU A 20 -5.05 18.55 -3.52
N SER A 21 -4.42 17.47 -3.96
CA SER A 21 -3.12 17.03 -3.41
C SER A 21 -2.08 16.78 -4.52
N MET A 22 -0.91 17.39 -4.37
CA MET A 22 0.13 17.53 -5.40
C MET A 22 1.20 16.43 -5.33
N ALA A 23 1.15 15.43 -6.15
CA ALA A 23 2.35 14.75 -6.64
C ALA A 23 2.04 14.20 -8.04
N THR A 24 2.47 14.95 -9.01
CA THR A 24 1.95 14.94 -10.39
C THR A 24 1.97 13.58 -11.09
N PHE A 25 3.00 12.76 -10.89
CA PHE A 25 3.12 11.51 -11.66
C PHE A 25 2.23 10.37 -11.11
N ILE A 26 2.25 10.17 -9.81
CA ILE A 26 1.47 9.09 -9.17
C ILE A 26 -0.01 9.43 -9.18
N LEU A 27 -0.33 10.70 -9.01
CA LEU A 27 -1.70 11.19 -9.11
C LEU A 27 -2.28 10.99 -10.52
N ASN A 28 -1.48 11.25 -11.56
CA ASN A 28 -1.89 11.00 -12.94
C ASN A 28 -2.14 9.51 -13.18
N ARG A 29 -1.24 8.63 -12.74
CA ARG A 29 -1.39 7.19 -12.89
C ARG A 29 -2.59 6.64 -12.09
N ARG A 30 -2.83 7.17 -10.88
CA ARG A 30 -4.03 6.90 -10.09
C ARG A 30 -5.30 7.31 -10.84
N ASN A 31 -5.33 8.55 -11.35
CA ASN A 31 -6.48 9.06 -12.09
C ASN A 31 -6.72 8.26 -13.38
N GLU A 32 -5.68 7.91 -14.12
CA GLU A 32 -5.78 7.06 -15.31
C GLU A 32 -6.41 5.69 -14.99
N LEU A 33 -5.99 5.06 -13.90
CA LEU A 33 -6.55 3.77 -13.46
C LEU A 33 -8.03 3.90 -13.09
N LEU A 34 -8.38 4.90 -12.28
CA LEU A 34 -9.77 5.13 -11.86
C LEU A 34 -10.66 5.50 -13.03
N HIS A 35 -10.20 6.38 -13.91
CA HIS A 35 -10.93 6.74 -15.13
C HIS A 35 -11.08 5.54 -16.08
N GLY A 36 -10.05 4.71 -16.20
CA GLY A 36 -10.10 3.49 -17.00
C GLY A 36 -11.17 2.52 -16.51
N VAL A 37 -11.24 2.28 -15.19
CA VAL A 37 -12.27 1.40 -14.59
C VAL A 37 -13.65 1.99 -14.77
N LEU A 38 -13.85 3.27 -14.42
CA LEU A 38 -15.15 3.94 -14.56
C LEU A 38 -15.63 3.94 -16.00
N GLY A 39 -14.75 4.28 -16.96
CA GLY A 39 -15.09 4.28 -18.37
C GLY A 39 -15.46 2.90 -18.92
N ASN A 40 -14.87 1.82 -18.39
CA ASN A 40 -15.23 0.45 -18.78
C ASN A 40 -16.62 0.04 -18.20
N VAL A 41 -16.90 0.43 -16.96
CA VAL A 41 -18.23 0.22 -16.35
C VAL A 41 -19.31 0.96 -17.14
N GLU A 42 -19.09 2.22 -17.47
CA GLU A 42 -20.04 3.03 -18.26
C GLU A 42 -20.26 2.46 -19.67
N LYS A 43 -19.21 1.98 -20.32
CA LYS A 43 -19.32 1.30 -21.62
C LYS A 43 -20.14 0.03 -21.53
N PHE A 44 -19.91 -0.79 -20.52
CA PHE A 44 -20.66 -2.02 -20.32
C PHE A 44 -22.14 -1.74 -20.06
N GLU A 45 -22.47 -0.78 -19.19
CA GLU A 45 -23.86 -0.35 -18.95
C GLU A 45 -24.57 0.13 -20.22
N ALA A 46 -23.87 0.92 -21.04
CA ALA A 46 -24.43 1.42 -22.30
C ALA A 46 -24.71 0.27 -23.28
N ILE A 47 -23.82 -0.72 -23.35
CA ILE A 47 -23.99 -1.91 -24.20
C ILE A 47 -25.13 -2.78 -23.65
N GLU A 48 -25.18 -3.05 -22.35
CA GLU A 48 -26.26 -3.80 -21.70
C GLU A 48 -27.63 -3.19 -22.00
N ASN A 49 -27.77 -1.89 -21.76
CA ASN A 49 -28.99 -1.17 -22.02
C ASN A 49 -29.45 -1.25 -23.51
N LYS A 50 -28.47 -1.17 -24.44
CA LYS A 50 -28.75 -1.29 -25.88
C LYS A 50 -29.23 -2.69 -26.25
N ILE A 51 -28.61 -3.74 -25.70
CA ILE A 51 -28.98 -5.13 -25.95
C ILE A 51 -30.40 -5.40 -25.36
N LEU A 52 -30.66 -4.95 -24.15
CA LEU A 52 -31.93 -5.16 -23.48
C LEU A 52 -33.10 -4.43 -24.20
N ALA A 53 -32.83 -3.23 -24.74
CA ALA A 53 -33.81 -2.43 -25.49
C ALA A 53 -34.07 -2.94 -26.91
N ASP A 54 -33.26 -3.83 -27.46
CA ASP A 54 -33.42 -4.36 -28.82
C ASP A 54 -34.68 -5.26 -28.90
N ARG A 55 -35.70 -4.79 -29.61
CA ARG A 55 -36.98 -5.49 -29.78
C ARG A 55 -36.93 -6.58 -30.86
N PHE A 56 -35.90 -6.59 -31.69
CA PHE A 56 -35.75 -7.54 -32.78
C PHE A 56 -34.89 -8.76 -32.36
N MET A 57 -34.27 -8.72 -31.21
CA MET A 57 -33.48 -9.79 -30.68
C MET A 57 -34.29 -10.70 -29.76
N SER A 58 -34.19 -12.02 -29.96
CA SER A 58 -34.80 -12.99 -29.05
C SER A 58 -34.13 -12.95 -27.67
N ASP A 59 -34.81 -13.41 -26.62
CA ASP A 59 -34.28 -13.46 -25.26
C ASP A 59 -33.02 -14.30 -25.19
N GLU A 60 -32.91 -15.41 -25.91
CA GLU A 60 -31.74 -16.21 -26.03
C GLU A 60 -30.59 -15.45 -26.73
N GLY A 61 -30.90 -14.74 -27.84
CA GLY A 61 -29.91 -13.89 -28.51
C GLY A 61 -29.36 -12.79 -27.63
N LYS A 62 -30.25 -12.15 -26.82
CA LYS A 62 -29.81 -11.16 -25.82
C LYS A 62 -28.88 -11.77 -24.77
N ARG A 63 -29.22 -12.97 -24.27
CA ARG A 63 -28.42 -13.69 -23.28
C ARG A 63 -27.03 -14.03 -23.78
N VAL A 64 -26.94 -14.56 -25.01
CA VAL A 64 -25.64 -14.89 -25.66
C VAL A 64 -24.79 -13.61 -25.79
N LYS A 65 -25.37 -12.54 -26.33
CA LYS A 65 -24.65 -11.30 -26.56
C LYS A 65 -24.22 -10.60 -25.26
N LEU A 66 -25.05 -10.63 -24.22
CA LEU A 66 -24.68 -10.13 -22.89
C LEU A 66 -23.53 -10.94 -22.29
N THR A 67 -23.53 -12.26 -22.48
CA THR A 67 -22.44 -13.13 -21.99
C THR A 67 -21.12 -12.81 -22.69
N GLU A 68 -21.15 -12.59 -24.01
CA GLU A 68 -19.96 -12.20 -24.79
C GLU A 68 -19.39 -10.86 -24.32
N GLU A 69 -20.24 -9.85 -24.16
CA GLU A 69 -19.80 -8.52 -23.71
C GLU A 69 -19.35 -8.53 -22.25
N ALA A 70 -20.00 -9.30 -21.38
CA ALA A 70 -19.55 -9.52 -20.00
C ALA A 70 -18.17 -10.19 -19.95
N THR A 71 -17.91 -11.17 -20.85
CA THR A 71 -16.59 -11.82 -20.94
C THR A 71 -15.50 -10.83 -21.34
N LYS A 72 -15.77 -9.96 -22.32
CA LYS A 72 -14.82 -8.88 -22.70
C LYS A 72 -14.59 -7.90 -21.57
N ALA A 73 -15.62 -7.51 -20.84
CA ALA A 73 -15.48 -6.67 -19.66
C ALA A 73 -14.63 -7.33 -18.58
N LEU A 74 -14.84 -8.62 -18.30
CA LEU A 74 -14.04 -9.41 -17.35
C LEU A 74 -12.55 -9.43 -17.71
N ASP A 75 -12.20 -9.56 -18.99
CA ASP A 75 -10.79 -9.52 -19.40
C ASP A 75 -10.14 -8.15 -19.14
N THR A 76 -10.90 -7.09 -19.27
CA THR A 76 -10.44 -5.75 -18.87
C THR A 76 -10.22 -5.64 -17.38
N PHE A 77 -11.09 -6.25 -16.56
CA PHE A 77 -10.93 -6.30 -15.11
C PHE A 77 -9.77 -7.18 -14.64
N LYS A 78 -9.40 -8.24 -15.38
CA LYS A 78 -8.16 -9.01 -15.11
C LYS A 78 -6.92 -8.12 -15.23
N GLY A 79 -6.86 -7.24 -16.24
CA GLY A 79 -5.81 -6.23 -16.35
C GLY A 79 -5.79 -5.24 -15.18
N PHE A 80 -6.95 -4.93 -14.61
CA PHE A 80 -7.05 -4.12 -13.39
C PHE A 80 -6.49 -4.86 -12.16
N ALA A 81 -6.81 -6.14 -12.00
CA ALA A 81 -6.26 -6.96 -10.91
C ALA A 81 -4.72 -7.05 -10.95
N SER A 82 -4.14 -7.20 -12.14
CA SER A 82 -2.67 -7.16 -12.31
C SER A 82 -2.07 -5.83 -11.81
N LYS A 83 -2.73 -4.71 -12.06
CA LYS A 83 -2.26 -3.40 -11.60
C LYS A 83 -2.37 -3.22 -10.08
N ILE A 84 -3.36 -3.85 -9.43
CA ILE A 84 -3.42 -3.90 -7.96
C ILE A 84 -2.18 -4.63 -7.43
N GLN A 85 -1.86 -5.77 -8.02
CA GLN A 85 -0.67 -6.55 -7.64
C GLN A 85 0.62 -5.74 -7.81
N ASP A 86 0.77 -4.98 -8.89
CA ASP A 86 1.92 -4.10 -9.10
C ASP A 86 2.05 -3.04 -7.99
N VAL A 87 0.93 -2.47 -7.54
CA VAL A 87 0.92 -1.49 -6.43
C VAL A 87 1.27 -2.16 -5.11
N GLU A 88 0.75 -3.36 -4.84
CA GLU A 88 1.06 -4.14 -3.64
C GLU A 88 2.55 -4.50 -3.57
N ASP A 89 3.14 -4.93 -4.68
CA ASP A 89 4.56 -5.28 -4.77
C ASP A 89 5.46 -4.04 -4.58
N ASN A 90 5.09 -2.91 -5.16
CA ASN A 90 5.77 -1.62 -4.93
C ASN A 90 5.68 -1.20 -3.46
N LEU A 91 4.52 -1.32 -2.83
CA LEU A 91 4.34 -1.01 -1.41
C LEU A 91 5.21 -1.92 -0.53
N ARG A 92 5.29 -3.22 -0.84
CA ARG A 92 6.15 -4.16 -0.12
C ARG A 92 7.62 -3.76 -0.20
N GLN A 93 8.10 -3.39 -1.39
CA GLN A 93 9.48 -2.93 -1.59
C GLN A 93 9.76 -1.63 -0.82
N LEU A 94 8.86 -0.65 -0.92
CA LEU A 94 8.98 0.62 -0.20
C LEU A 94 8.93 0.40 1.31
N ARG A 95 8.04 -0.47 1.81
CA ARG A 95 7.93 -0.81 3.24
C ARG A 95 9.23 -1.39 3.77
N ASN A 96 9.85 -2.32 3.04
CA ASN A 96 11.14 -2.89 3.42
C ASN A 96 12.23 -1.82 3.47
N ARG A 97 12.28 -0.92 2.47
CA ARG A 97 13.27 0.15 2.42
C ARG A 97 13.09 1.21 3.51
N LEU A 98 11.85 1.56 3.83
CA LEU A 98 11.53 2.67 4.74
C LEU A 98 11.56 2.26 6.22
N PHE A 99 11.07 1.05 6.53
CA PHE A 99 10.79 0.64 7.91
C PHE A 99 11.68 -0.48 8.42
N VAL A 100 12.49 -1.10 7.55
CA VAL A 100 13.49 -2.07 7.99
C VAL A 100 14.82 -1.35 8.21
N VAL A 101 15.36 -1.48 9.41
CA VAL A 101 16.70 -1.03 9.72
C VAL A 101 17.66 -2.16 9.33
N GLU A 102 18.44 -1.93 8.27
CA GLU A 102 19.36 -2.97 7.75
C GLU A 102 20.64 -3.04 8.55
N ARG A 103 21.07 -4.27 8.84
CA ARG A 103 22.43 -4.48 9.35
C ARG A 103 23.48 -4.18 8.28
N PRO A 104 24.63 -3.62 8.67
CA PRO A 104 25.73 -3.43 7.75
C PRO A 104 26.13 -4.74 7.08
N LYS A 105 26.18 -4.74 5.74
CA LYS A 105 26.65 -5.89 4.96
C LYS A 105 28.18 -5.99 5.11
N GLY A 106 28.70 -7.18 5.39
CA GLY A 106 30.13 -7.37 5.54
C GLY A 106 30.52 -8.83 5.73
N THR A 107 31.81 -9.05 5.99
CA THR A 107 32.35 -10.36 6.31
C THR A 107 31.76 -10.89 7.63
N GLU A 108 31.90 -12.19 7.88
CA GLU A 108 31.47 -12.83 9.14
C GLU A 108 31.96 -12.09 10.37
N ILE A 109 33.23 -11.61 10.33
CA ILE A 109 33.84 -10.83 11.41
C ILE A 109 33.07 -9.50 11.65
N VAL A 110 32.65 -8.82 10.59
CA VAL A 110 31.91 -7.58 10.72
C VAL A 110 30.51 -7.87 11.33
N GLN A 111 29.87 -8.95 10.90
CA GLN A 111 28.57 -9.36 11.46
C GLN A 111 28.66 -9.76 12.94
N LEU A 112 29.68 -10.50 13.32
CA LEU A 112 29.96 -10.86 14.72
C LEU A 112 30.20 -9.63 15.60
N ARG A 113 31.00 -8.67 15.12
CA ARG A 113 31.22 -7.39 15.82
C ARG A 113 29.92 -6.62 16.02
N GLN A 114 29.09 -6.59 14.99
CA GLN A 114 27.78 -5.93 15.06
C GLN A 114 26.87 -6.59 16.11
N LEU A 115 26.78 -7.92 16.11
CA LEU A 115 26.01 -8.66 17.11
C LEU A 115 26.53 -8.44 18.54
N HIS A 116 27.85 -8.40 18.73
CA HIS A 116 28.45 -8.09 20.03
C HIS A 116 28.08 -6.66 20.47
N ARG A 117 28.16 -5.69 19.57
CA ARG A 117 27.76 -4.32 19.83
C ARG A 117 26.27 -4.19 20.22
N GLU A 118 25.40 -4.89 19.52
CA GLU A 118 23.98 -4.97 19.87
C GLU A 118 23.76 -5.58 21.27
N GLN A 119 24.55 -6.58 21.66
CA GLN A 119 24.52 -7.16 23.01
C GLN A 119 24.97 -6.16 24.09
N GLU A 120 26.05 -5.40 23.86
CA GLU A 120 26.51 -4.34 24.75
C GLU A 120 25.46 -3.25 24.93
N ILE A 121 24.81 -2.85 23.82
CA ILE A 121 23.73 -1.87 23.86
C ILE A 121 22.56 -2.39 24.70
N ARG A 122 22.12 -3.65 24.48
CA ARG A 122 21.03 -4.26 25.26
C ARG A 122 21.37 -4.34 26.75
N ALA A 123 22.60 -4.72 27.10
CA ALA A 123 23.05 -4.77 28.48
C ALA A 123 23.06 -3.38 29.15
N HIS A 124 23.36 -2.32 28.38
CA HIS A 124 23.26 -0.94 28.89
C HIS A 124 21.83 -0.53 29.28
N TYR A 125 20.83 -1.07 28.57
CA TYR A 125 19.41 -0.78 28.82
C TYR A 125 18.73 -1.83 29.71
N GLU A 126 19.47 -2.81 30.22
CA GLU A 126 18.97 -3.81 31.14
C GLU A 126 18.53 -3.16 32.45
N GLY A 127 17.34 -3.54 32.93
CA GLY A 127 16.77 -3.01 34.18
C GLY A 127 15.97 -1.71 34.04
N LEU A 128 15.88 -1.14 32.84
CA LEU A 128 15.00 0.00 32.60
C LEU A 128 13.52 -0.45 32.52
N THR A 129 12.65 0.45 32.90
CA THR A 129 11.19 0.28 32.73
C THR A 129 10.81 0.35 31.24
N GLN A 130 9.66 -0.22 30.88
CA GLN A 130 9.18 -0.16 29.48
C GLN A 130 9.08 1.28 28.97
N SER A 131 8.64 2.23 29.81
CA SER A 131 8.55 3.63 29.43
C SER A 131 9.91 4.27 29.13
N GLU A 132 10.96 3.91 29.89
CA GLU A 132 12.31 4.38 29.65
C GLU A 132 12.91 3.77 28.38
N LEU A 133 12.62 2.48 28.10
CA LEU A 133 13.00 1.80 26.86
C LEU A 133 12.32 2.48 25.65
N ASP A 134 11.04 2.77 25.74
CA ASP A 134 10.28 3.44 24.68
C ASP A 134 10.85 4.85 24.38
N VAL A 135 11.22 5.61 25.41
CA VAL A 135 11.89 6.92 25.26
C VAL A 135 13.29 6.77 24.64
N ALA A 136 14.07 5.78 25.08
CA ALA A 136 15.40 5.51 24.50
C ALA A 136 15.31 5.16 23.02
N PHE A 137 14.33 4.37 22.62
CA PHE A 137 14.07 4.01 21.22
C PHE A 137 13.67 5.22 20.37
N LEU A 138 12.77 6.07 20.86
CA LEU A 138 12.38 7.32 20.19
C LEU A 138 13.61 8.21 19.96
N ASN A 139 14.43 8.41 20.98
CA ASN A 139 15.65 9.20 20.89
C ASN A 139 16.65 8.60 19.88
N ALA A 140 16.82 7.28 19.88
CA ALA A 140 17.66 6.59 18.90
C ALA A 140 17.16 6.78 17.47
N SER A 141 15.82 6.70 17.27
CA SER A 141 15.19 6.95 15.99
C SER A 141 15.41 8.39 15.52
N GLU A 142 15.27 9.39 16.40
CA GLU A 142 15.48 10.80 16.06
C GLU A 142 16.92 11.13 15.69
N GLN A 143 17.86 10.43 16.27
CA GLN A 143 19.30 10.64 16.07
C GLN A 143 19.92 9.70 15.03
N ASP A 144 19.11 8.90 14.31
CA ASP A 144 19.54 7.90 13.31
C ASP A 144 20.62 6.91 13.85
N ARG A 145 20.44 6.49 15.12
CA ARG A 145 21.31 5.49 15.75
C ARG A 145 20.88 4.08 15.38
N ASP A 146 21.19 3.66 14.16
CA ASP A 146 20.75 2.38 13.61
C ASP A 146 21.21 1.17 14.45
N GLU A 147 22.39 1.20 15.06
CA GLU A 147 22.85 0.14 15.97
C GLU A 147 21.94 -0.02 17.20
N THR A 148 21.51 1.09 17.79
CA THR A 148 20.59 1.07 18.92
C THR A 148 19.20 0.59 18.49
N LEU A 149 18.70 1.04 17.34
CA LEU A 149 17.44 0.57 16.79
C LEU A 149 17.46 -0.94 16.55
N LEU A 150 18.51 -1.47 15.92
CA LEU A 150 18.71 -2.90 15.70
C LEU A 150 18.76 -3.68 17.01
N ALA A 151 19.51 -3.19 18.01
CA ALA A 151 19.60 -3.83 19.30
C ALA A 151 18.23 -3.99 19.98
N PHE A 152 17.34 -3.01 19.83
CA PHE A 152 15.98 -3.07 20.39
C PHE A 152 15.03 -3.94 19.58
N LEU A 153 15.11 -3.88 18.25
CA LEU A 153 14.18 -4.58 17.35
C LEU A 153 14.46 -6.08 17.28
N ASP A 154 15.75 -6.46 17.30
CA ASP A 154 16.20 -7.83 17.10
C ASP A 154 16.68 -8.52 18.39
N ALA A 155 16.13 -8.13 19.54
CA ALA A 155 16.44 -8.80 20.80
C ALA A 155 15.97 -10.26 20.78
N PRO A 156 16.77 -11.23 21.32
CA PRO A 156 16.45 -12.66 21.24
C PRO A 156 15.14 -13.07 21.91
N TRP A 157 14.67 -12.26 22.87
CA TRP A 157 13.41 -12.48 23.61
C TRP A 157 12.24 -11.67 23.05
N GLY A 158 12.41 -11.08 21.88
CA GLY A 158 11.44 -10.20 21.23
C GLY A 158 11.79 -8.70 21.35
N PRO A 159 11.07 -7.83 20.63
CA PRO A 159 11.35 -6.39 20.64
C PRO A 159 11.30 -5.81 22.06
N MET A 160 12.27 -4.98 22.40
CA MET A 160 12.37 -4.31 23.71
C MET A 160 11.48 -3.06 23.80
N VAL A 161 10.65 -2.80 22.79
CA VAL A 161 9.85 -1.57 22.66
C VAL A 161 8.40 -1.94 22.36
N ASN A 162 7.48 -1.11 22.84
CA ASN A 162 6.06 -1.23 22.55
C ASN A 162 5.79 -1.09 21.04
N GLU A 163 4.93 -1.93 20.44
CA GLU A 163 4.64 -1.93 19.00
C GLU A 163 4.11 -0.58 18.49
N ASP A 164 3.28 0.11 19.29
CA ASP A 164 2.77 1.43 18.91
C ASP A 164 3.90 2.48 18.84
N ILE A 165 4.82 2.44 19.79
CA ILE A 165 5.99 3.34 19.83
C ILE A 165 6.95 3.00 18.70
N LYS A 166 7.20 1.72 18.46
CA LYS A 166 7.99 1.22 17.34
C LYS A 166 7.45 1.75 16.00
N GLY A 167 6.13 1.57 15.77
CA GLY A 167 5.48 2.04 14.55
C GLY A 167 5.64 3.56 14.35
N ARG A 168 5.38 4.35 15.39
CA ARG A 168 5.51 5.81 15.35
C ARG A 168 6.95 6.28 15.11
N ALA A 169 7.91 5.68 15.78
CA ALA A 169 9.32 6.03 15.65
C ALA A 169 9.86 5.73 14.25
N LEU A 170 9.56 4.54 13.71
CA LEU A 170 9.99 4.15 12.37
C LEU A 170 9.29 4.98 11.28
N ASP A 171 8.01 5.35 11.46
CA ASP A 171 7.28 6.25 10.56
C ASP A 171 7.92 7.64 10.53
N ALA A 172 8.22 8.21 11.69
CA ALA A 172 8.89 9.51 11.81
C ALA A 172 10.30 9.48 11.20
N ARG A 173 11.06 8.40 11.43
CA ARG A 173 12.39 8.19 10.82
C ARG A 173 12.28 8.09 9.30
N ALA A 174 11.38 7.27 8.78
CA ALA A 174 11.17 7.10 7.34
C ALA A 174 10.85 8.43 6.66
N LYS A 175 9.96 9.23 7.24
CA LYS A 175 9.60 10.56 6.75
C LYS A 175 10.79 11.52 6.71
N ARG A 176 11.69 11.44 7.69
CA ARG A 176 12.86 12.31 7.77
C ARG A 176 13.98 11.86 6.85
N VAL A 177 14.34 10.57 6.88
CA VAL A 177 15.50 10.02 6.16
C VAL A 177 15.21 9.82 4.66
N PHE A 178 13.98 9.41 4.35
CA PHE A 178 13.55 9.09 2.98
C PHE A 178 12.28 9.87 2.57
N PRO A 179 12.26 11.21 2.62
CA PRO A 179 11.02 11.98 2.48
C PRO A 179 10.28 11.72 1.15
N LYS A 180 11.01 11.54 0.05
CA LYS A 180 10.42 11.26 -1.26
C LYS A 180 9.79 9.86 -1.33
N ASP A 181 10.51 8.84 -0.88
CA ASP A 181 10.02 7.46 -0.88
C ASP A 181 8.85 7.29 0.10
N TYR A 182 8.88 7.99 1.23
CA TYR A 182 7.80 8.02 2.21
C TYR A 182 6.52 8.64 1.63
N GLU A 183 6.64 9.73 0.90
CA GLU A 183 5.50 10.36 0.21
C GLU A 183 4.90 9.40 -0.84
N ILE A 184 5.74 8.75 -1.64
CA ILE A 184 5.32 7.73 -2.61
C ILE A 184 4.61 6.57 -1.91
N PHE A 185 5.16 6.11 -0.78
CA PHE A 185 4.57 5.04 0.02
C PHE A 185 3.16 5.40 0.49
N LYS A 186 2.97 6.59 1.10
CA LYS A 186 1.67 7.06 1.57
C LYS A 186 0.64 7.22 0.45
N GLN A 187 1.07 7.69 -0.71
CA GLN A 187 0.19 7.80 -1.88
C GLN A 187 -0.23 6.43 -2.42
N ASN A 188 0.68 5.46 -2.45
CA ASN A 188 0.36 4.10 -2.87
C ASN A 188 -0.54 3.37 -1.86
N GLU A 189 -0.38 3.61 -0.54
CA GLU A 189 -1.33 3.10 0.48
C GLU A 189 -2.75 3.61 0.19
N GLY A 190 -2.92 4.92 0.00
CA GLY A 190 -4.23 5.49 -0.34
C GLY A 190 -4.78 5.01 -1.69
N LEU A 191 -3.91 4.79 -2.68
CA LEU A 191 -4.30 4.21 -3.97
C LEU A 191 -4.79 2.77 -3.80
N LEU A 192 -4.07 1.94 -3.05
CA LEU A 192 -4.44 0.54 -2.84
C LEU A 192 -5.77 0.42 -2.10
N GLU A 193 -6.02 1.28 -1.11
CA GLU A 193 -7.30 1.33 -0.39
C GLU A 193 -8.46 1.58 -1.36
N ILE A 194 -8.33 2.57 -2.25
CA ILE A 194 -9.35 2.89 -3.26
C ILE A 194 -9.54 1.72 -4.24
N LEU A 195 -8.45 1.14 -4.73
CA LEU A 195 -8.50 0.03 -5.67
C LEU A 195 -9.19 -1.21 -5.05
N ASN A 196 -8.95 -1.47 -3.77
CA ASN A 196 -9.62 -2.54 -3.04
C ASN A 196 -11.12 -2.25 -2.84
N MET A 197 -11.50 -1.02 -2.48
CA MET A 197 -12.91 -0.63 -2.41
C MET A 197 -13.63 -0.83 -3.75
N VAL A 198 -12.99 -0.50 -4.87
CA VAL A 198 -13.54 -0.74 -6.22
C VAL A 198 -13.67 -2.24 -6.48
N ARG A 199 -12.63 -3.03 -6.20
CA ARG A 199 -12.66 -4.49 -6.38
C ARG A 199 -13.81 -5.13 -5.60
N ASP A 200 -13.96 -4.75 -4.34
CA ASP A 200 -14.97 -5.34 -3.44
C ASP A 200 -16.41 -4.89 -3.78
N SER A 201 -16.54 -3.89 -4.66
CA SER A 201 -17.83 -3.36 -5.16
C SER A 201 -18.25 -3.98 -6.51
N LEU A 202 -17.33 -4.66 -7.22
CA LEU A 202 -17.57 -5.35 -8.49
C LEU A 202 -18.10 -6.76 -8.27
#